data_0f5c922b08e0e26b9668e5c232253531
#
_entry.id   0f5c922b08e0e26b9668e5c232253531
#
_cell.length_a   1.000
_cell.length_b   1.000
_cell.length_c   1.000
_cell.angle_alpha   90.00
_cell.angle_beta   90.00
_cell.angle_gamma   90.00
#
_symmetry.space_group_name_H-M   'P 1'
#
loop_
_entity.id
_entity.type
_entity.pdbx_description
1 polymer ?
#
loop_
_entity_poly.entity_id
_entity_poly.type
_entity_poly.pdbx_seq_one_letter_code
_entity_poly.pdbx_strand_id
1 'polypeptide(L)'
;ACYLTGVQPYKTAGSNIKNGISADQLAALKVGNRTKFASLEIGCERGGQNGDCDSGYSCAYSSNISWRSENQPVAKEVNPRLVYERLFGNGAKGEEAEAKSRRDLFRRSVL
;
A
#
# COMPACT_ATOMS: atom_id res chain seq x y z
N ALA A 1 8.53 -7.05 -8.20
CA ALA A 1 7.20 -7.67 -8.09
C ALA A 1 7.26 -9.17 -7.81
N CYS A 2 8.10 -9.96 -8.49
CA CYS A 2 8.12 -11.42 -8.35
C CYS A 2 8.56 -11.94 -6.98
N TYR A 3 9.34 -11.18 -6.21
CA TYR A 3 9.85 -11.61 -4.91
C TYR A 3 8.73 -11.98 -3.91
N LEU A 4 7.70 -11.13 -3.79
CA LEU A 4 6.59 -11.38 -2.87
C LEU A 4 5.41 -12.16 -3.49
N THR A 5 5.36 -12.27 -4.80
CA THR A 5 4.27 -12.96 -5.50
C THR A 5 4.63 -14.40 -5.87
N GLY A 6 5.93 -14.72 -5.97
CA GLY A 6 6.41 -16.02 -6.42
C GLY A 6 6.09 -16.34 -7.89
N VAL A 7 5.60 -15.37 -8.65
CA VAL A 7 5.18 -15.50 -10.04
C VAL A 7 6.04 -14.61 -10.92
N GLN A 8 6.39 -15.07 -12.10
CA GLN A 8 7.05 -14.23 -13.08
C GLN A 8 6.02 -13.28 -13.72
N PRO A 9 6.25 -11.95 -13.66
CA PRO A 9 5.38 -10.98 -14.28
C PRO A 9 5.27 -11.19 -15.78
N TYR A 10 4.08 -11.00 -16.34
CA TYR A 10 3.89 -11.04 -17.79
C TYR A 10 4.59 -9.85 -18.45
N LYS A 11 5.46 -10.14 -19.41
CA LYS A 11 6.22 -9.11 -20.12
C LYS A 11 5.32 -8.23 -20.98
N THR A 12 5.10 -7.03 -20.55
CA THR A 12 4.32 -6.01 -21.27
C THR A 12 4.68 -4.62 -20.77
N ALA A 13 4.72 -3.66 -21.67
CA ALA A 13 4.79 -2.23 -21.37
C ALA A 13 3.40 -1.56 -21.35
N GLY A 14 2.36 -2.28 -21.72
CA GLY A 14 0.98 -1.82 -21.79
C GLY A 14 0.20 -1.96 -20.49
N SER A 15 -1.12 -1.84 -20.61
CA SER A 15 -2.06 -1.93 -19.48
C SER A 15 -2.44 -3.37 -19.11
N ASN A 16 -2.09 -4.35 -19.94
CA ASN A 16 -2.40 -5.76 -19.70
C ASN A 16 -1.37 -6.44 -18.78
N ILE A 17 -1.09 -5.78 -17.66
CA ILE A 17 -0.18 -6.29 -16.63
C ILE A 17 -0.76 -7.54 -15.98
N LYS A 18 0.10 -8.53 -15.75
CA LYS A 18 -0.24 -9.75 -14.99
C LYS A 18 0.91 -10.13 -14.08
N ASN A 19 0.58 -10.38 -12.83
CA ASN A 19 1.48 -10.87 -11.80
C ASN A 19 0.72 -11.87 -10.92
N GLY A 20 1.15 -12.13 -9.71
CA GLY A 20 0.41 -12.94 -8.74
C GLY A 20 -0.03 -12.10 -7.54
N ILE A 21 -0.88 -12.65 -6.70
CA ILE A 21 -1.17 -12.06 -5.39
C ILE A 21 0.11 -12.07 -4.54
N SER A 22 0.40 -10.97 -3.87
CA SER A 22 1.56 -10.89 -2.99
C SER A 22 1.28 -11.50 -1.61
N ALA A 23 2.32 -11.99 -0.95
CA ALA A 23 2.20 -12.68 0.35
C ALA A 23 1.55 -11.81 1.43
N ASP A 24 1.81 -10.50 1.44
CA ASP A 24 1.19 -9.54 2.35
C ASP A 24 -0.32 -9.42 2.12
N GLN A 25 -0.76 -9.39 0.86
CA GLN A 25 -2.18 -9.34 0.51
C GLN A 25 -2.90 -10.66 0.79
N LEU A 26 -2.20 -11.79 0.62
CA LEU A 26 -2.73 -13.10 1.01
C LEU A 26 -2.92 -13.19 2.53
N ALA A 27 -1.98 -12.67 3.30
CA ALA A 27 -2.12 -12.55 4.76
C ALA A 27 -3.27 -11.62 5.14
N ALA A 28 -3.42 -10.47 4.45
CA ALA A 28 -4.51 -9.52 4.68
C ALA A 28 -5.90 -10.15 4.48
N LEU A 29 -6.05 -11.06 3.53
CA LEU A 29 -7.31 -11.81 3.34
C LEU A 29 -7.66 -12.68 4.55
N LYS A 30 -6.65 -13.23 5.26
CA LYS A 30 -6.88 -14.14 6.40
C LYS A 30 -7.02 -13.40 7.73
N VAL A 31 -6.24 -12.36 7.96
CA VAL A 31 -6.16 -11.70 9.28
C VAL A 31 -6.57 -10.23 9.25
N GLY A 32 -6.87 -9.68 8.09
CA GLY A 32 -7.16 -8.26 7.92
C GLY A 32 -8.42 -7.75 8.63
N ASN A 33 -9.31 -8.64 9.03
CA ASN A 33 -10.50 -8.31 9.83
C ASN A 33 -10.20 -8.11 11.33
N ARG A 34 -8.98 -8.42 11.80
CA ARG A 34 -8.57 -8.26 13.20
C ARG A 34 -8.07 -6.86 13.53
N THR A 35 -7.84 -6.05 12.51
CA THR A 35 -7.30 -4.70 12.63
C THR A 35 -8.14 -3.71 11.83
N LYS A 36 -8.02 -2.42 12.17
CA LYS A 36 -8.74 -1.34 11.47
C LYS A 36 -8.44 -1.31 9.96
N PHE A 37 -7.21 -1.64 9.58
CA PHE A 37 -6.78 -1.75 8.19
C PHE A 37 -6.22 -3.15 7.94
N ALA A 38 -6.64 -3.77 6.84
CA ALA A 38 -6.17 -5.10 6.46
C ALA A 38 -4.69 -5.12 6.09
N SER A 39 -4.21 -4.04 5.47
CA SER A 39 -2.81 -3.83 5.11
C SER A 39 -2.49 -2.35 5.00
N LEU A 40 -1.22 -2.01 5.04
CA LEU A 40 -0.72 -0.64 4.93
C LEU A 40 0.49 -0.63 4.00
N GLU A 41 0.32 -0.03 2.83
CA GLU A 41 1.35 0.11 1.81
C GLU A 41 1.97 1.50 1.89
N ILE A 42 3.23 1.56 2.26
CA ILE A 42 3.99 2.81 2.46
C ILE A 42 5.23 2.78 1.56
N GLY A 43 5.59 3.92 1.02
CA GLY A 43 6.79 4.08 0.21
C GLY A 43 7.48 5.42 0.46
N CYS A 44 8.75 5.51 0.08
CA CYS A 44 9.52 6.75 0.21
C CYS A 44 9.34 7.68 -0.98
N GLU A 45 8.99 7.12 -2.14
CA GLU A 45 8.87 7.88 -3.39
C GLU A 45 7.73 7.36 -4.26
N ARG A 46 7.20 8.22 -5.10
CA ARG A 46 6.24 7.83 -6.14
C ARG A 46 7.00 7.18 -7.28
N GLY A 47 6.59 5.98 -7.67
CA GLY A 47 7.08 5.35 -8.89
C GLY A 47 6.16 5.61 -10.08
N GLY A 48 6.68 5.42 -11.30
CA GLY A 48 5.86 5.41 -12.51
C GLY A 48 4.84 4.28 -12.46
N GLN A 49 3.64 4.53 -12.97
CA GLN A 49 2.59 3.50 -13.03
C GLN A 49 2.41 2.95 -14.45
N ASN A 50 2.83 3.71 -15.44
CA ASN A 50 2.68 3.38 -16.86
C ASN A 50 4.02 3.51 -17.59
N GLY A 51 4.10 2.85 -18.72
CA GLY A 51 5.28 2.90 -19.59
C GLY A 51 6.25 1.75 -19.33
N ASP A 52 7.33 1.73 -20.10
CA ASP A 52 8.42 0.75 -20.01
C ASP A 52 9.51 1.29 -19.09
N CYS A 53 9.70 0.62 -17.96
CA CYS A 53 10.75 0.96 -17.01
C CYS A 53 11.94 0.01 -17.04
N ASP A 54 11.78 -1.19 -17.60
CA ASP A 54 12.85 -2.17 -17.65
C ASP A 54 12.59 -3.22 -18.74
N SER A 55 13.33 -3.12 -19.83
CA SER A 55 13.43 -4.16 -20.89
C SER A 55 12.07 -4.68 -21.40
N GLY A 56 11.07 -3.83 -21.54
CA GLY A 56 9.72 -4.19 -21.98
C GLY A 56 8.77 -4.60 -20.86
N TYR A 57 9.14 -4.36 -19.61
CA TYR A 57 8.26 -4.56 -18.45
C TYR A 57 7.66 -3.22 -17.99
N SER A 58 6.37 -3.24 -17.70
CA SER A 58 5.65 -2.05 -17.20
C SER A 58 6.26 -1.51 -15.91
N CYS A 59 6.29 -0.20 -15.78
CA CYS A 59 6.67 0.51 -14.55
C CYS A 59 5.83 0.09 -13.34
N ALA A 60 4.60 -0.40 -13.55
CA ALA A 60 3.76 -0.93 -12.48
C ALA A 60 4.41 -2.08 -11.70
N TYR A 61 5.25 -2.89 -12.35
CA TYR A 61 5.94 -4.00 -11.68
C TYR A 61 7.08 -3.57 -10.76
N SER A 62 7.79 -2.49 -11.10
CA SER A 62 8.87 -1.95 -10.28
C SER A 62 8.34 -0.99 -9.21
N SER A 63 7.25 -0.28 -9.48
CA SER A 63 6.69 0.72 -8.59
C SER A 63 5.81 0.16 -7.49
N ASN A 64 5.24 -1.04 -7.66
CA ASN A 64 4.33 -1.63 -6.70
C ASN A 64 4.89 -2.97 -6.20
N ILE A 65 4.96 -3.11 -4.89
CA ILE A 65 5.42 -4.33 -4.22
C ILE A 65 4.22 -5.24 -3.93
N SER A 66 3.13 -4.65 -3.46
CA SER A 66 1.92 -5.37 -3.06
C SER A 66 0.95 -5.51 -4.23
N TRP A 67 0.39 -6.70 -4.39
CA TRP A 67 -0.55 -7.05 -5.45
C TRP A 67 -1.75 -7.79 -4.87
N ARG A 68 -2.92 -7.21 -5.04
CA ARG A 68 -4.18 -7.80 -4.54
C ARG A 68 -4.70 -8.92 -5.40
N SER A 69 -4.44 -8.86 -6.70
CA SER A 69 -4.74 -9.90 -7.68
C SER A 69 -3.76 -9.84 -8.86
N GLU A 70 -3.94 -10.69 -9.85
CA GLU A 70 -3.04 -10.78 -11.01
C GLU A 70 -2.83 -9.45 -11.74
N ASN A 71 -3.83 -8.59 -11.79
CA ASN A 71 -3.82 -7.33 -12.53
C ASN A 71 -4.08 -6.09 -11.65
N GLN A 72 -4.09 -6.25 -10.33
CA GLN A 72 -4.39 -5.15 -9.40
C GLN A 72 -3.21 -4.90 -8.44
N PRO A 73 -2.26 -4.05 -8.84
CA PRO A 73 -1.27 -3.54 -7.92
C PRO A 73 -1.93 -2.65 -6.86
N VAL A 74 -1.40 -2.68 -5.65
CA VAL A 74 -1.86 -1.80 -4.56
C VAL A 74 -0.97 -0.57 -4.53
N ALA A 75 -1.57 0.60 -4.66
CA ALA A 75 -0.84 1.86 -4.61
C ALA A 75 -0.29 2.12 -3.21
N LYS A 76 0.95 2.55 -3.13
CA LYS A 76 1.60 2.96 -1.88
C LYS A 76 1.33 4.42 -1.56
N GLU A 77 1.17 4.73 -0.27
CA GLU A 77 1.13 6.10 0.21
C GLU A 77 2.56 6.58 0.53
N VAL A 78 2.92 7.74 0.01
CA VAL A 78 4.26 8.33 0.19
C VAL A 78 4.26 9.56 1.09
N ASN A 79 3.10 10.09 1.42
CA ASN A 79 2.97 11.24 2.29
C ASN A 79 2.78 10.76 3.74
N PRO A 80 3.76 10.98 4.64
CA PRO A 80 3.68 10.51 6.01
C PRO A 80 2.51 11.14 6.78
N ARG A 81 2.12 12.35 6.43
CA ARG A 81 0.95 13.00 7.04
C ARG A 81 -0.34 12.26 6.70
N LEU A 82 -0.53 11.87 5.43
CA LEU A 82 -1.71 11.11 5.01
C LEU A 82 -1.73 9.72 5.64
N VAL A 83 -0.57 9.07 5.78
CA VAL A 83 -0.46 7.80 6.53
C VAL A 83 -0.91 7.99 7.97
N TYR A 84 -0.42 9.03 8.63
CA TYR A 84 -0.80 9.35 10.01
C TYR A 84 -2.30 9.64 10.14
N GLU A 85 -2.85 10.47 9.26
CA GLU A 85 -4.27 10.79 9.24
C GLU A 85 -5.13 9.54 8.97
N ARG A 86 -4.69 8.64 8.10
CA ARG A 86 -5.36 7.37 7.84
C ARG A 86 -5.38 6.47 9.07
N LEU A 87 -4.26 6.37 9.79
CA LEU A 87 -4.14 5.52 10.98
C LEU A 87 -4.92 6.07 12.18
N PHE A 88 -4.87 7.39 12.38
CA PHE A 88 -5.32 8.04 13.61
C PHE A 88 -6.39 9.12 13.38
N GLY A 89 -6.73 9.45 12.12
CA GLY A 89 -7.48 10.64 11.76
C GLY A 89 -8.99 10.52 11.74
N ASN A 90 -9.58 9.33 11.72
CA ASN A 90 -11.01 9.16 11.50
C ASN A 90 -11.73 8.65 12.74
N GLY A 91 -11.98 9.55 13.67
CA GLY A 91 -13.10 9.35 14.59
C GLY A 91 -14.40 9.84 13.96
N ALA A 92 -15.49 9.12 14.11
CA ALA A 92 -16.83 9.66 13.92
C ALA A 92 -17.01 10.91 14.80
N LYS A 93 -17.86 11.86 14.41
CA LYS A 93 -18.03 13.19 15.05
C LYS A 93 -18.22 13.22 16.59
N GLY A 94 -18.33 12.10 17.26
CA GLY A 94 -18.39 12.00 18.73
C GLY A 94 -17.07 11.65 19.42
N GLU A 95 -16.03 11.24 18.66
CA GLU A 95 -14.72 10.84 19.19
C GLU A 95 -13.60 11.87 18.92
N GLU A 96 -13.93 13.04 18.37
CA GLU A 96 -12.94 14.05 17.96
C GLU A 96 -12.06 14.54 19.13
N ALA A 97 -12.62 14.67 20.33
CA ALA A 97 -11.87 15.13 21.50
C ALA A 97 -10.88 14.07 22.01
N GLU A 98 -11.29 12.80 22.05
CA GLU A 98 -10.42 11.68 22.46
C GLU A 98 -9.36 11.35 21.40
N ALA A 99 -9.73 11.40 20.13
CA ALA A 99 -8.80 11.21 19.03
C ALA A 99 -7.77 12.34 18.93
N LYS A 100 -8.16 13.58 19.27
CA LYS A 100 -7.27 14.74 19.34
C LYS A 100 -6.29 14.60 20.52
N SER A 101 -6.78 14.21 21.69
CA SER A 101 -5.93 13.97 22.87
C SER A 101 -4.91 12.85 22.62
N ARG A 102 -5.33 11.75 21.98
CA ARG A 102 -4.47 10.64 21.61
C ARG A 102 -3.42 11.02 20.57
N ARG A 103 -3.78 11.89 19.62
CA ARG A 103 -2.86 12.47 18.61
C ARG A 103 -1.79 13.35 19.25
N ASP A 104 -2.17 14.17 20.21
CA ASP A 104 -1.25 15.08 20.91
C ASP A 104 -0.29 14.31 21.84
N LEU A 105 -0.74 13.22 22.43
CA LEU A 105 0.11 12.30 23.20
C LEU A 105 1.15 11.60 22.30
N PHE A 106 0.75 11.12 21.13
CA PHE A 106 1.68 10.50 20.18
C PHE A 106 2.68 11.51 19.59
N ARG A 107 2.26 12.74 19.31
CA ARG A 107 3.18 13.82 18.89
C ARG A 107 4.28 14.10 19.91
N ARG A 108 3.96 14.03 21.20
CA ARG A 108 4.92 14.24 22.28
C ARG A 108 5.87 13.06 22.50
N SER A 109 5.50 11.86 22.07
CA SER A 109 6.34 10.68 22.24
C SER A 109 7.34 10.45 21.10
N VAL A 110 7.23 11.21 19.99
CA VAL A 110 8.08 11.09 18.78
C VAL A 110 9.06 12.28 18.65
N LEU A 111 8.99 13.26 19.55
CA LEU A 111 9.92 14.38 19.67
C LEU A 111 10.77 14.22 20.92
#